data_85350c7822378d07d078256042e47266
#
_entry.id   85350c7822378d07d078256042e47266
#
_cell.length_a   1.000
_cell.length_b   1.000
_cell.length_c   1.000
_cell.angle_alpha   90.00
_cell.angle_beta   90.00
_cell.angle_gamma   90.00
#
_symmetry.space_group_name_H-M   'P 1'
#
loop_
_entity.id
_entity.type
_entity.pdbx_description
1 polymer ?
#
loop_
_entity_poly.entity_id
_entity_poly.type
_entity_poly.pdbx_seq_one_letter_code
_entity_poly.pdbx_strand_id
1 'polypeptide(L)'
;MTEEILSVGIDIGTSTTQLIFSKIYIENRGSAFTAPQIKIIGKEVVYRSEIYITPLENETKIDAKKVKEIIESEYKKANIQYKDVSTGAVIITGDTARKENAKEVLQILSGMAGDFVVATAGP
;
A
#
# COMPACT_ATOMS: atom_id res chain seq x y z
N MET A 1 21.32 15.25 4.49
CA MET A 1 21.53 13.84 4.15
C MET A 1 20.32 13.30 3.38
N THR A 2 20.56 12.68 2.27
CA THR A 2 19.48 12.11 1.42
C THR A 2 19.36 10.61 1.68
N GLU A 3 18.15 10.13 1.81
CA GLU A 3 17.86 8.73 2.04
C GLU A 3 16.82 8.25 1.02
N GLU A 4 16.93 7.00 0.62
CA GLU A 4 16.00 6.35 -0.30
C GLU A 4 15.25 5.27 0.46
N ILE A 5 13.92 5.29 0.37
CA ILE A 5 13.08 4.24 0.95
C ILE A 5 12.17 3.65 -0.11
N LEU A 6 11.81 2.39 0.08
CA LEU A 6 10.87 1.70 -0.79
C LEU A 6 9.49 1.72 -0.15
N SER A 7 8.49 2.12 -0.92
CA SER A 7 7.11 2.16 -0.48
C SER A 7 6.22 1.26 -1.33
N VAL A 8 5.12 0.83 -0.76
CA VAL A 8 4.07 0.09 -1.48
C VAL A 8 2.75 0.83 -1.33
N GLY A 9 2.03 0.96 -2.43
CA GLY A 9 0.66 1.49 -2.43
C GLY A 9 -0.29 0.42 -2.96
N ILE A 10 -1.33 0.14 -2.20
CA ILE A 10 -2.35 -0.84 -2.58
C ILE A 10 -3.68 -0.11 -2.63
N ASP A 11 -4.28 -0.09 -3.81
CA ASP A 11 -5.58 0.56 -4.02
C ASP A 11 -6.63 -0.51 -4.33
N ILE A 12 -7.60 -0.65 -3.44
CA ILE A 12 -8.71 -1.58 -3.59
C ILE A 12 -9.97 -0.76 -3.88
N GLY A 13 -10.25 -0.60 -5.17
CA GLY A 13 -11.41 0.16 -5.62
C GLY A 13 -12.64 -0.71 -5.79
N THR A 14 -13.74 -0.10 -6.18
CA THR A 14 -15.00 -0.79 -6.42
C THR A 14 -14.89 -1.87 -7.48
N SER A 15 -14.19 -1.58 -8.57
CA SER A 15 -14.08 -2.50 -9.70
C SER A 15 -12.70 -3.13 -9.82
N THR A 16 -11.65 -2.38 -9.49
CA THR A 16 -10.27 -2.80 -9.75
C THR A 16 -9.37 -2.65 -8.54
N THR A 17 -8.35 -3.50 -8.49
CA THR A 17 -7.32 -3.48 -7.47
C THR A 17 -5.96 -3.41 -8.15
N GLN A 18 -5.09 -2.54 -7.63
CA GLN A 18 -3.76 -2.33 -8.18
C GLN A 18 -2.73 -2.14 -7.05
N LEU A 19 -1.51 -2.55 -7.33
CA LEU A 19 -0.39 -2.38 -6.41
C LEU A 19 0.74 -1.64 -7.13
N ILE A 20 1.37 -0.71 -6.44
CA ILE A 20 2.47 0.08 -6.98
C ILE A 20 3.61 0.11 -5.96
N PHE A 21 4.83 -0.21 -6.42
CA PHE A 21 6.04 0.02 -5.64
C PHE A 21 6.71 1.29 -6.12
N SER A 22 7.15 2.13 -5.19
CA SER A 22 7.82 3.39 -5.50
C SER A 22 9.03 3.59 -4.60
N LYS A 23 10.05 4.22 -5.14
CA LYS A 23 11.15 4.75 -4.34
C LYS A 23 10.79 6.16 -3.93
N ILE A 24 10.96 6.47 -2.66
CA ILE A 24 10.74 7.79 -2.12
C ILE A 24 12.09 8.31 -1.65
N TYR A 25 12.46 9.48 -2.14
CA TYR A 25 13.70 10.15 -1.76
C TYR A 25 13.39 11.18 -0.71
N ILE A 26 14.02 11.06 0.45
CA ILE A 26 13.78 11.97 1.56
C ILE A 26 15.06 12.65 1.97
N GLU A 27 14.92 13.86 2.49
CA GLU A 27 16.02 14.64 3.01
C GLU A 27 15.69 15.08 4.43
N ASN A 28 16.63 14.87 5.34
CA ASN A 28 16.51 15.36 6.69
C ASN A 28 17.29 16.67 6.79
N ARG A 29 16.58 17.77 6.95
CA ARG A 29 17.14 19.13 7.07
C ARG A 29 17.28 19.60 8.50
N GLY A 30 16.93 18.77 9.48
CA GLY A 30 17.10 19.10 10.87
C GLY A 30 18.57 19.15 11.27
N SER A 31 18.87 19.87 12.34
CA SER A 31 20.21 19.95 12.90
C SER A 31 20.19 19.35 14.32
N ALA A 32 21.38 19.27 14.92
CA ALA A 32 21.50 18.81 16.30
C ALA A 32 20.73 19.68 17.30
N PHE A 33 20.42 20.90 16.93
CA PHE A 33 19.75 21.88 17.79
C PHE A 33 18.29 22.10 17.45
N THR A 34 17.78 21.44 16.40
CA THR A 34 16.39 21.56 15.96
C THR A 34 15.76 20.18 15.83
N ALA A 35 14.43 20.14 15.84
CA ALA A 35 13.71 18.91 15.57
C ALA A 35 14.04 18.41 14.15
N PRO A 36 14.08 17.10 13.92
CA PRO A 36 14.27 16.57 12.57
C PRO A 36 13.21 17.13 11.62
N GLN A 37 13.65 17.58 10.46
CA GLN A 37 12.79 18.06 9.39
C GLN A 37 12.96 17.15 8.20
N ILE A 38 12.02 16.24 8.02
CA ILE A 38 12.04 15.29 6.92
C ILE A 38 11.19 15.82 5.79
N LYS A 39 11.77 15.89 4.60
CA LYS A 39 11.09 16.37 3.41
C LYS A 39 11.22 15.33 2.30
N ILE A 40 10.09 15.05 1.65
CA ILE A 40 10.11 14.23 0.44
C ILE A 40 10.58 15.09 -0.71
N ILE A 41 11.71 14.73 -1.31
CA ILE A 41 12.32 15.49 -2.41
C ILE A 41 12.15 14.83 -3.76
N GLY A 42 11.63 13.61 -3.79
CA GLY A 42 11.34 12.95 -5.06
C GLY A 42 10.63 11.63 -4.86
N LYS A 43 10.02 11.15 -5.93
CA LYS A 43 9.33 9.87 -5.96
C LYS A 43 9.49 9.26 -7.35
N GLU A 44 9.77 7.96 -7.40
CA GLU A 44 9.90 7.23 -8.64
C GLU A 44 9.12 5.92 -8.55
N VAL A 45 8.20 5.69 -9.48
CA VAL A 45 7.50 4.41 -9.56
C VAL A 45 8.46 3.39 -10.15
N VAL A 46 8.72 2.30 -9.43
CA VAL A 46 9.64 1.26 -9.87
C VAL A 46 8.92 0.01 -10.37
N TYR A 47 7.65 -0.18 -9.99
CA TYR A 47 6.86 -1.31 -10.43
C TYR A 47 5.37 -1.00 -10.30
N ARG A 48 4.61 -1.33 -11.33
CA ARG A 48 3.14 -1.30 -11.30
C ARG A 48 2.63 -2.70 -11.56
N SER A 49 1.68 -3.15 -10.74
CA SER A 49 1.02 -4.42 -11.00
C SER A 49 0.11 -4.30 -12.22
N GLU A 50 -0.28 -5.44 -12.78
CA GLU A 50 -1.43 -5.44 -13.66
C GLU A 50 -2.66 -5.02 -12.86
N ILE A 51 -3.71 -4.63 -13.56
CA ILE A 51 -4.97 -4.22 -12.93
C ILE A 51 -5.84 -5.46 -12.76
N TYR A 52 -6.16 -5.79 -11.51
CA TYR A 52 -7.01 -6.92 -11.17
C TYR A 52 -8.45 -6.47 -10.95
N ILE A 53 -9.40 -7.34 -11.20
CA ILE A 53 -10.76 -7.13 -10.77
C ILE A 53 -10.79 -7.34 -9.25
N THR A 54 -11.39 -6.42 -8.51
CA THR A 54 -11.47 -6.53 -7.06
C THR A 54 -12.20 -7.81 -6.68
N PRO A 55 -11.55 -8.73 -5.95
CA PRO A 55 -12.18 -10.01 -5.62
C PRO A 55 -13.22 -9.86 -4.53
N LEU A 56 -14.41 -10.37 -4.79
CA LEU A 56 -15.53 -10.34 -3.86
C LEU A 56 -16.01 -11.77 -3.59
N GLU A 57 -16.34 -12.07 -2.33
CA GLU A 57 -17.03 -13.32 -1.99
C GLU A 57 -18.51 -13.24 -2.40
N ASN A 58 -19.10 -12.07 -2.19
CA ASN A 58 -20.47 -11.76 -2.53
C ASN A 58 -20.65 -10.24 -2.58
N GLU A 59 -21.88 -9.76 -2.68
CA GLU A 59 -22.16 -8.33 -2.79
C GLU A 59 -21.75 -7.52 -1.56
N THR A 60 -21.62 -8.16 -0.38
CA THR A 60 -21.35 -7.46 0.87
C THR A 60 -19.97 -7.72 1.46
N LYS A 61 -19.20 -8.62 0.87
CA LYS A 61 -17.88 -8.99 1.40
C LYS A 61 -16.80 -9.06 0.35
N ILE A 62 -15.64 -8.51 0.70
CA ILE A 62 -14.42 -8.62 -0.09
C ILE A 62 -13.82 -10.01 0.16
N ASP A 63 -13.31 -10.66 -0.88
CA ASP A 63 -12.56 -11.89 -0.71
C ASP A 63 -11.15 -11.59 -0.23
N ALA A 64 -10.98 -11.49 1.08
CA ALA A 64 -9.72 -11.12 1.71
C ALA A 64 -8.57 -12.07 1.34
N LYS A 65 -8.88 -13.36 1.22
CA LYS A 65 -7.88 -14.36 0.85
C LYS A 65 -7.32 -14.12 -0.54
N LYS A 66 -8.21 -13.83 -1.50
CA LYS A 66 -7.77 -13.55 -2.87
C LYS A 66 -7.01 -12.25 -2.98
N VAL A 67 -7.41 -11.22 -2.23
CA VAL A 67 -6.65 -9.97 -2.18
C VAL A 67 -5.24 -10.23 -1.68
N LYS A 68 -5.11 -11.00 -0.62
CA LYS A 68 -3.80 -11.37 -0.07
C LYS A 68 -2.96 -12.14 -1.08
N GLU A 69 -3.56 -13.08 -1.79
CA GLU A 69 -2.88 -13.85 -2.83
C GLU A 69 -2.37 -12.96 -3.97
N ILE A 70 -3.17 -11.99 -4.39
CA ILE A 70 -2.77 -11.02 -5.41
C ILE A 70 -1.52 -10.26 -4.95
N ILE A 71 -1.54 -9.75 -3.73
CA ILE A 71 -0.43 -8.97 -3.19
C ILE A 71 0.82 -9.81 -3.06
N GLU A 72 0.72 -11.01 -2.52
CA GLU A 72 1.85 -11.94 -2.42
C GLU A 72 2.44 -12.26 -3.79
N SER A 73 1.57 -12.48 -4.78
CA SER A 73 1.98 -12.75 -6.15
C SER A 73 2.74 -11.56 -6.74
N GLU A 74 2.26 -10.34 -6.51
CA GLU A 74 2.91 -9.14 -7.05
C GLU A 74 4.25 -8.86 -6.38
N TYR A 75 4.39 -9.13 -5.10
CA TYR A 75 5.69 -9.05 -4.42
C TYR A 75 6.70 -9.99 -5.08
N LYS A 76 6.27 -11.22 -5.40
CA LYS A 76 7.14 -12.20 -6.07
C LYS A 76 7.50 -11.75 -7.48
N LYS A 77 6.53 -11.26 -8.25
CA LYS A 77 6.78 -10.76 -9.61
C LYS A 77 7.74 -9.58 -9.63
N ALA A 78 7.64 -8.70 -8.65
CA ALA A 78 8.51 -7.55 -8.53
C ALA A 78 9.88 -7.90 -7.93
N ASN A 79 10.04 -9.12 -7.42
CA ASN A 79 11.24 -9.57 -6.71
C ASN A 79 11.54 -8.69 -5.49
N ILE A 80 10.50 -8.34 -4.75
CA ILE A 80 10.59 -7.52 -3.54
C ILE A 80 10.09 -8.35 -2.36
N GLN A 81 10.83 -8.30 -1.26
CA GLN A 81 10.42 -8.96 -0.02
C GLN A 81 9.74 -7.97 0.92
N TYR A 82 8.89 -8.45 1.80
CA TYR A 82 8.20 -7.59 2.76
C TYR A 82 9.17 -6.75 3.59
N LYS A 83 10.30 -7.32 3.96
CA LYS A 83 11.33 -6.63 4.74
C LYS A 83 11.99 -5.46 4.00
N ASP A 84 11.91 -5.45 2.67
CA ASP A 84 12.51 -4.40 1.85
C ASP A 84 11.66 -3.13 1.81
N VAL A 85 10.38 -3.24 2.20
CA VAL A 85 9.43 -2.13 2.17
C VAL A 85 9.46 -1.40 3.50
N SER A 86 9.78 -0.11 3.45
CA SER A 86 9.89 0.73 4.66
C SER A 86 8.55 1.33 5.08
N THR A 87 7.67 1.58 4.13
CA THR A 87 6.38 2.19 4.40
C THR A 87 5.38 1.76 3.33
N GLY A 88 4.12 1.90 3.63
CA GLY A 88 3.09 1.56 2.67
C GLY A 88 1.76 2.21 3.01
N ALA A 89 0.87 2.21 2.04
CA ALA A 89 -0.49 2.68 2.22
C ALA A 89 -1.45 1.67 1.58
N VAL A 90 -2.53 1.38 2.29
CA VAL A 90 -3.64 0.60 1.77
C VAL A 90 -4.87 1.49 1.76
N ILE A 91 -5.47 1.68 0.61
CA ILE A 91 -6.65 2.52 0.45
C ILE A 91 -7.77 1.67 -0.13
N ILE A 92 -8.92 1.70 0.52
CA ILE A 92 -10.15 1.09 0.00
C ILE A 92 -11.11 2.22 -0.34
N THR A 93 -11.58 2.24 -1.59
CA THR A 93 -12.39 3.36 -2.10
C THR A 93 -13.72 2.87 -2.67
N GLY A 94 -14.65 3.82 -2.86
CA GLY A 94 -15.95 3.56 -3.47
C GLY A 94 -16.83 2.65 -2.62
N ASP A 95 -17.67 1.87 -3.28
CA ASP A 95 -18.55 0.93 -2.59
C ASP A 95 -17.78 -0.16 -1.82
N THR A 96 -16.55 -0.46 -2.26
CA THR A 96 -15.73 -1.45 -1.57
C THR A 96 -15.41 -1.01 -0.14
N ALA A 97 -15.28 0.30 0.11
CA ALA A 97 -15.05 0.81 1.45
C ALA A 97 -16.23 0.55 2.41
N ARG A 98 -17.41 0.27 1.88
CA ARG A 98 -18.62 0.00 2.66
C ARG A 98 -18.86 -1.49 2.90
N LYS A 99 -18.03 -2.36 2.32
CA LYS A 99 -18.20 -3.80 2.51
C LYS A 99 -18.04 -4.16 3.99
N GLU A 100 -18.74 -5.20 4.40
CA GLU A 100 -18.77 -5.64 5.82
C GLU A 100 -17.39 -5.88 6.40
N ASN A 101 -16.48 -6.42 5.58
CA ASN A 101 -15.16 -6.82 6.06
C ASN A 101 -14.01 -5.93 5.56
N ALA A 102 -14.30 -4.69 5.16
CA ALA A 102 -13.26 -3.79 4.69
C ALA A 102 -12.17 -3.58 5.75
N LYS A 103 -12.55 -3.39 7.01
CA LYS A 103 -11.59 -3.22 8.11
C LYS A 103 -10.75 -4.48 8.32
N GLU A 104 -11.35 -5.65 8.20
CA GLU A 104 -10.65 -6.93 8.33
C GLU A 104 -9.58 -7.06 7.24
N VAL A 105 -9.93 -6.72 6.00
CA VAL A 105 -8.99 -6.73 4.88
C VAL A 105 -7.81 -5.79 5.16
N LEU A 106 -8.09 -4.58 5.65
CA LEU A 106 -7.03 -3.63 5.98
C LEU A 106 -6.10 -4.16 7.06
N GLN A 107 -6.64 -4.83 8.08
CA GLN A 107 -5.83 -5.42 9.14
C GLN A 107 -4.93 -6.55 8.62
N ILE A 108 -5.46 -7.39 7.75
CA ILE A 108 -4.68 -8.48 7.15
C ILE A 108 -3.53 -7.89 6.32
N LEU A 109 -3.81 -6.88 5.50
CA LEU A 109 -2.82 -6.29 4.63
C LEU A 109 -1.77 -5.48 5.38
N SER A 110 -2.14 -4.84 6.49
CA SER A 110 -1.20 -4.05 7.27
C SER A 110 -0.09 -4.90 7.90
N GLY A 111 -0.30 -6.19 8.03
CA GLY A 111 0.74 -7.10 8.51
C GLY A 111 1.72 -7.58 7.44
N MET A 112 1.52 -7.22 6.18
CA MET A 112 2.31 -7.74 5.06
C MET A 112 3.56 -6.95 4.73
N ALA A 113 3.70 -5.76 5.24
CA ALA A 113 4.90 -4.94 5.06
C ALA A 113 4.94 -3.89 6.16
N GLY A 114 6.11 -3.39 6.49
CA GLY A 114 6.38 -2.46 7.58
C GLY A 114 5.23 -1.60 8.09
N ASP A 115 5.47 -0.33 8.29
CA ASP A 115 4.44 0.57 8.82
C ASP A 115 3.48 1.02 7.72
N PHE A 116 2.36 0.31 7.57
CA PHE A 116 1.32 0.72 6.64
C PHE A 116 0.50 1.85 7.20
N VAL A 117 0.23 2.83 6.36
CA VAL A 117 -0.84 3.78 6.59
C VAL A 117 -2.11 3.18 6.03
N VAL A 118 -3.11 3.03 6.86
CA VAL A 118 -4.37 2.38 6.49
C VAL A 118 -5.47 3.43 6.43
N ALA A 119 -6.15 3.50 5.30
CA ALA A 119 -7.22 4.48 5.11
C ALA A 119 -8.37 3.92 4.29
N THR A 120 -9.57 4.37 4.61
CA THR A 120 -10.75 4.14 3.76
C THR A 120 -11.23 5.49 3.24
N ALA A 121 -11.52 5.54 1.96
CA ALA A 121 -12.10 6.73 1.35
C ALA A 121 -13.48 6.37 0.84
N GLY A 122 -14.49 7.04 1.37
CA GLY A 122 -15.87 6.82 0.94
C GLY A 122 -16.11 7.26 -0.50
N PRO A 123 -17.24 6.89 -1.05
CA PRO A 123 -17.59 7.30 -2.41
C PRO A 123 -17.88 8.79 -2.48
#